data_2f6d9c4fb4391ec92305d519ed5fdd99
#
_entry.id   2f6d9c4fb4391ec92305d519ed5fdd99
#
_cell.length_a   1.000
_cell.length_b   1.000
_cell.length_c   1.000
_cell.angle_alpha   90.00
_cell.angle_beta   90.00
_cell.angle_gamma   90.00
#
_symmetry.space_group_name_H-M   'P 1'
#
loop_
_entity.id
_entity.type
_entity.pdbx_description
1 polymer ?
#
loop_
_entity_poly.entity_id
_entity_poly.type
_entity_poly.pdbx_seq_one_letter_code
_entity_poly.pdbx_strand_id
1 'polypeptide(L)'
;MPVSARGYSDGPRVTVNELLKDPLTIPALILDLTRNEFIVDSVLRNGGAAPSGAVRYAESTPLYADDYPEIRAEFGEVPIVPTSLGIPRVVFSHERAMAIMVSDEMRRRQSTDPVTRQLLQVKNTMVYSWNTAFYAAVVANASIQTLAVANTWASAGATIRADLAQASYLVENANIVSPSGVTQWLGFEADTLIINHGTKNTLLQSNTFAAPYVGDIASENLLYTGVLPQKIMNLDVMVSRQVPAGNAIVMQRQRCGFYADELPFVAGPLYRDEPRKTWRSDTQRASALGLDQPLSICLLSGV
;
A
#
# COMPACT_ATOMS: atom_id res chain seq x y z
N MET A 1 -25.10 -13.87 -11.35
CA MET A 1 -24.62 -14.49 -10.11
C MET A 1 -23.11 -14.45 -10.16
N PRO A 2 -22.42 -13.93 -9.16
CA PRO A 2 -20.97 -14.00 -9.11
C PRO A 2 -20.57 -15.47 -9.00
N VAL A 3 -19.79 -15.95 -9.95
CA VAL A 3 -19.21 -17.29 -9.91
C VAL A 3 -18.11 -17.26 -8.85
N SER A 4 -18.37 -17.84 -7.68
CA SER A 4 -17.37 -17.87 -6.61
C SER A 4 -16.21 -18.80 -7.00
N ALA A 5 -14.98 -18.37 -6.76
CA ALA A 5 -13.79 -19.19 -7.01
C ALA A 5 -13.83 -20.56 -6.28
N ARG A 6 -14.64 -20.69 -5.23
CA ARG A 6 -14.90 -21.95 -4.51
C ARG A 6 -15.61 -23.02 -5.36
N GLY A 7 -16.43 -22.63 -6.33
CA GLY A 7 -17.12 -23.57 -7.22
C GLY A 7 -16.18 -24.33 -8.17
N TYR A 8 -14.95 -23.86 -8.34
CA TYR A 8 -13.97 -24.48 -9.23
C TYR A 8 -12.97 -25.39 -8.52
N SER A 9 -12.91 -25.39 -7.19
CA SER A 9 -11.97 -26.23 -6.42
C SER A 9 -12.58 -27.51 -5.86
N ASP A 10 -13.90 -27.59 -5.69
CA ASP A 10 -14.60 -28.69 -5.00
C ASP A 10 -15.45 -29.58 -5.92
N GLY A 11 -15.40 -29.38 -7.24
CA GLY A 11 -16.18 -30.12 -8.22
C GLY A 11 -15.38 -31.08 -9.11
N PRO A 12 -16.05 -31.87 -9.96
CA PRO A 12 -15.38 -32.65 -10.98
C PRO A 12 -14.51 -31.73 -11.85
N ARG A 13 -13.32 -32.18 -12.24
CA ARG A 13 -12.27 -31.42 -12.95
C ARG A 13 -12.87 -30.51 -14.02
N VAL A 14 -12.83 -29.20 -13.82
CA VAL A 14 -13.28 -28.22 -14.79
C VAL A 14 -12.35 -28.27 -16.00
N THR A 15 -12.89 -28.47 -17.18
CA THR A 15 -12.10 -28.56 -18.41
C THR A 15 -11.85 -27.15 -18.99
N VAL A 16 -10.76 -27.00 -19.76
CA VAL A 16 -10.49 -25.75 -20.49
C VAL A 16 -11.63 -25.31 -21.38
N ASN A 17 -12.33 -26.27 -21.97
CA ASN A 17 -13.53 -26.00 -22.78
C ASN A 17 -14.65 -25.35 -21.96
N GLU A 18 -14.82 -25.76 -20.73
CA GLU A 18 -15.84 -25.21 -19.83
C GLU A 18 -15.48 -23.80 -19.37
N LEU A 19 -14.20 -23.55 -19.07
CA LEU A 19 -13.69 -22.18 -18.79
C LEU A 19 -13.81 -21.22 -19.98
N LEU A 20 -13.66 -21.73 -21.20
CA LEU A 20 -13.76 -20.94 -22.42
C LEU A 20 -15.20 -20.82 -22.97
N LYS A 21 -16.16 -21.54 -22.42
CA LYS A 21 -17.56 -21.52 -22.84
C LYS A 21 -18.20 -20.15 -22.60
N ASP A 22 -17.82 -19.52 -21.46
CA ASP A 22 -18.22 -18.16 -21.15
C ASP A 22 -16.98 -17.24 -21.19
N PRO A 23 -16.91 -16.25 -22.11
CA PRO A 23 -15.76 -15.35 -22.25
C PRO A 23 -15.51 -14.48 -21.02
N LEU A 24 -16.46 -14.36 -20.09
CA LEU A 24 -16.33 -13.56 -18.87
C LEU A 24 -15.87 -14.37 -17.65
N THR A 25 -15.80 -15.70 -17.72
CA THR A 25 -15.42 -16.54 -16.58
C THR A 25 -14.00 -16.28 -16.12
N ILE A 26 -13.01 -16.25 -17.02
CA ILE A 26 -11.61 -15.98 -16.69
C ILE A 26 -11.43 -14.56 -16.13
N PRO A 27 -11.96 -13.49 -16.77
CA PRO A 27 -11.93 -12.16 -16.21
C PRO A 27 -12.55 -12.06 -14.81
N ALA A 28 -13.71 -12.65 -14.60
CA ALA A 28 -14.38 -12.66 -13.28
C ALA A 28 -13.52 -13.34 -12.20
N LEU A 29 -12.87 -14.45 -12.55
CA LEU A 29 -11.98 -15.16 -11.63
C LEU A 29 -10.74 -14.34 -11.27
N ILE A 30 -10.13 -13.62 -12.22
CA ILE A 30 -8.99 -12.74 -11.95
C ILE A 30 -9.40 -11.62 -11.00
N LEU A 31 -10.54 -10.97 -11.24
CA LEU A 31 -11.04 -9.89 -10.40
C LEU A 31 -11.34 -10.37 -8.96
N ASP A 32 -11.93 -11.55 -8.82
CA ASP A 32 -12.21 -12.12 -7.49
C ASP A 32 -10.91 -12.49 -6.75
N LEU A 33 -9.93 -13.07 -7.45
CA LEU A 33 -8.64 -13.44 -6.87
C LEU A 33 -7.79 -12.24 -6.46
N THR A 34 -7.92 -11.09 -7.13
CA THR A 34 -7.15 -9.87 -6.81
C THR A 34 -7.83 -8.98 -5.78
N ARG A 35 -9.08 -9.26 -5.44
CA ARG A 35 -9.85 -8.46 -4.49
C ARG A 35 -9.17 -8.43 -3.12
N ASN A 36 -9.00 -7.21 -2.58
CA ASN A 36 -8.40 -6.95 -1.26
C ASN A 36 -6.91 -7.37 -1.10
N GLU A 37 -6.18 -7.63 -2.19
CA GLU A 37 -4.75 -7.96 -2.11
C GLU A 37 -3.82 -6.77 -2.34
N PHE A 38 -4.35 -5.65 -2.83
CA PHE A 38 -3.59 -4.43 -3.00
C PHE A 38 -3.43 -3.70 -1.66
N ILE A 39 -2.25 -3.79 -1.05
CA ILE A 39 -1.93 -3.08 0.20
C ILE A 39 -2.06 -1.57 -0.01
N VAL A 40 -1.64 -1.08 -1.17
CA VAL A 40 -1.70 0.34 -1.54
C VAL A 40 -3.11 0.90 -1.45
N ASP A 41 -4.10 0.14 -1.93
CA ASP A 41 -5.51 0.57 -1.92
C ASP A 41 -6.09 0.63 -0.49
N SER A 42 -5.49 -0.09 0.47
CA SER A 42 -5.87 -0.02 1.89
C SER A 42 -5.16 1.10 2.65
N VAL A 43 -3.96 1.47 2.22
CA VAL A 43 -3.11 2.48 2.88
C VAL A 43 -3.36 3.88 2.34
N LEU A 44 -3.52 4.03 1.02
CA LEU A 44 -3.79 5.31 0.37
C LEU A 44 -5.29 5.58 0.26
N ARG A 45 -5.65 6.86 0.27
CA ARG A 45 -7.03 7.24 -0.04
C ARG A 45 -7.30 7.14 -1.54
N ASN A 46 -8.55 6.90 -1.89
CA ASN A 46 -8.98 7.00 -3.27
C ASN A 46 -9.15 8.47 -3.67
N GLY A 47 -8.32 8.94 -4.59
CA GLY A 47 -8.34 10.30 -5.14
C GLY A 47 -9.36 10.51 -6.26
N GLY A 48 -10.12 9.46 -6.60
CA GLY A 48 -11.11 9.51 -7.69
C GLY A 48 -10.53 9.14 -9.05
N ALA A 49 -11.22 9.55 -10.10
CA ALA A 49 -10.81 9.27 -11.48
C ALA A 49 -9.83 10.33 -12.01
N ALA A 50 -8.83 9.89 -12.78
CA ALA A 50 -7.86 10.75 -13.44
C ALA A 50 -7.99 10.70 -14.97
N PRO A 51 -9.08 11.21 -15.57
CA PRO A 51 -9.40 11.02 -16.99
C PRO A 51 -8.39 11.65 -17.96
N SER A 52 -7.56 12.59 -17.47
CA SER A 52 -6.50 13.24 -18.25
C SER A 52 -5.14 12.53 -18.15
N GLY A 53 -5.07 11.41 -17.45
CA GLY A 53 -3.80 10.69 -17.22
C GLY A 53 -2.81 11.44 -16.32
N ALA A 54 -3.21 12.57 -15.72
CA ALA A 54 -2.38 13.35 -14.80
C ALA A 54 -3.22 13.95 -13.68
N VAL A 55 -2.65 14.00 -12.47
CA VAL A 55 -3.29 14.62 -11.30
C VAL A 55 -2.35 15.68 -10.74
N ARG A 56 -2.88 16.90 -10.63
CA ARG A 56 -2.20 18.00 -9.92
C ARG A 56 -2.65 18.02 -8.47
N TYR A 57 -1.70 18.09 -7.55
CA TYR A 57 -1.96 18.16 -6.12
C TYR A 57 -0.99 19.13 -5.44
N ALA A 58 -1.31 19.52 -4.21
CA ALA A 58 -0.42 20.30 -3.35
C ALA A 58 0.19 19.38 -2.30
N GLU A 59 1.53 19.36 -2.24
CA GLU A 59 2.27 18.59 -1.25
C GLU A 59 2.41 19.41 0.04
N SER A 60 2.24 18.77 1.20
CA SER A 60 2.42 19.36 2.52
C SER A 60 1.57 20.61 2.73
N THR A 61 0.27 20.51 2.45
CA THR A 61 -0.67 21.62 2.63
C THR A 61 -0.79 21.95 4.11
N PRO A 62 -0.54 23.21 4.52
CA PRO A 62 -0.72 23.68 5.89
C PRO A 62 -2.16 23.50 6.37
N LEU A 63 -2.34 23.19 7.65
CA LEU A 63 -3.66 23.03 8.26
C LEU A 63 -4.24 24.36 8.76
N TYR A 64 -3.37 25.30 9.11
CA TYR A 64 -3.73 26.59 9.69
C TYR A 64 -3.36 27.73 8.76
N ALA A 65 -3.91 28.93 9.03
CA ALA A 65 -3.51 30.15 8.36
C ALA A 65 -2.06 30.53 8.73
N ASP A 66 -1.43 31.39 7.92
CA ASP A 66 -0.01 31.69 8.07
C ASP A 66 0.31 32.55 9.31
N ASP A 67 -0.70 33.17 9.92
CA ASP A 67 -0.52 34.01 11.11
C ASP A 67 -1.63 33.76 12.13
N TYR A 68 -1.40 34.21 13.38
CA TYR A 68 -2.35 34.12 14.47
C TYR A 68 -3.41 35.22 14.42
N PRO A 69 -4.62 34.98 14.95
CA PRO A 69 -5.62 36.01 15.11
C PRO A 69 -5.13 37.07 16.09
N GLU A 70 -5.23 38.34 15.70
CA GLU A 70 -4.91 39.48 16.55
C GLU A 70 -6.09 39.90 17.43
N ILE A 71 -5.79 40.43 18.63
CA ILE A 71 -6.79 41.03 19.50
C ILE A 71 -7.13 42.42 18.93
N ARG A 72 -8.37 42.56 18.44
CA ARG A 72 -8.85 43.81 17.86
C ARG A 72 -9.42 44.73 18.91
N ALA A 73 -9.04 46.02 18.83
CA ALA A 73 -9.70 47.08 19.59
C ALA A 73 -11.13 47.34 19.07
N GLU A 74 -11.98 47.92 19.91
CA GLU A 74 -13.32 48.34 19.49
C GLU A 74 -13.23 49.32 18.30
N PHE A 75 -14.00 49.10 17.25
CA PHE A 75 -13.97 49.80 15.96
C PHE A 75 -12.65 49.65 15.14
N GLY A 76 -11.69 48.82 15.56
CA GLY A 76 -10.50 48.54 14.77
C GLY A 76 -10.83 47.68 13.51
N GLU A 77 -9.97 47.76 12.50
CA GLU A 77 -10.07 46.97 11.29
C GLU A 77 -9.80 45.49 11.61
N VAL A 78 -10.48 44.57 10.91
CA VAL A 78 -10.23 43.13 11.02
C VAL A 78 -9.01 42.78 10.15
N PRO A 79 -7.92 42.19 10.72
CA PRO A 79 -6.74 41.85 9.94
C PRO A 79 -7.03 40.76 8.95
N ILE A 80 -6.48 40.87 7.75
CA ILE A 80 -6.54 39.86 6.71
C ILE A 80 -5.30 38.96 6.85
N VAL A 81 -5.51 37.72 7.17
CA VAL A 81 -4.42 36.72 7.28
C VAL A 81 -4.27 35.97 5.97
N PRO A 82 -3.06 35.92 5.37
CA PRO A 82 -2.80 35.14 4.18
C PRO A 82 -2.86 33.64 4.51
N THR A 83 -3.09 32.81 3.49
CA THR A 83 -3.05 31.37 3.58
C THR A 83 -2.10 30.83 2.54
N SER A 84 -1.14 30.03 2.97
CA SER A 84 -0.21 29.34 2.08
C SER A 84 -0.83 28.06 1.52
N LEU A 85 -0.58 27.83 0.26
CA LEU A 85 -0.85 26.54 -0.39
C LEU A 85 0.42 25.70 -0.33
N GLY A 86 0.28 24.38 -0.20
CA GLY A 86 1.41 23.46 -0.29
C GLY A 86 2.13 23.53 -1.64
N ILE A 87 3.23 22.80 -1.76
CA ILE A 87 4.07 22.79 -2.98
C ILE A 87 3.28 22.10 -4.11
N PRO A 88 3.04 22.77 -5.26
CA PRO A 88 2.31 22.17 -6.37
C PRO A 88 3.13 21.06 -7.01
N ARG A 89 2.54 19.88 -7.14
CA ARG A 89 3.12 18.69 -7.78
C ARG A 89 2.15 18.16 -8.84
N VAL A 90 2.71 17.42 -9.79
CA VAL A 90 1.94 16.69 -10.80
C VAL A 90 2.44 15.27 -10.84
N VAL A 91 1.52 14.32 -10.83
CA VAL A 91 1.80 12.89 -11.02
C VAL A 91 1.06 12.38 -12.24
N PHE A 92 1.72 11.54 -13.02
CA PHE A 92 1.15 10.91 -14.20
C PHE A 92 0.69 9.50 -13.90
N SER A 93 -0.36 9.07 -14.57
CA SER A 93 -0.79 7.69 -14.52
C SER A 93 0.15 6.80 -15.34
N HIS A 94 0.37 5.59 -14.84
CA HIS A 94 1.14 4.56 -15.53
C HIS A 94 0.29 3.32 -15.71
N GLU A 95 0.11 2.93 -16.97
CA GLU A 95 -0.59 1.70 -17.29
C GLU A 95 0.31 0.48 -17.04
N ARG A 96 -0.25 -0.51 -16.37
CA ARG A 96 0.33 -1.83 -16.17
C ARG A 96 -0.62 -2.85 -16.73
N ALA A 97 -0.17 -3.62 -17.70
CA ALA A 97 -0.98 -4.60 -18.40
C ALA A 97 -0.27 -5.95 -18.48
N MET A 98 -1.04 -7.01 -18.38
CA MET A 98 -0.59 -8.38 -18.59
C MET A 98 -1.69 -9.18 -19.29
N ALA A 99 -1.30 -10.21 -20.05
CA ALA A 99 -2.23 -11.07 -20.74
C ALA A 99 -2.09 -12.53 -20.33
N ILE A 100 -3.22 -13.23 -20.31
CA ILE A 100 -3.28 -14.68 -20.22
C ILE A 100 -3.54 -15.23 -21.60
N MET A 101 -2.85 -16.30 -21.97
CA MET A 101 -3.04 -16.99 -23.24
C MET A 101 -3.37 -18.46 -23.02
N VAL A 102 -4.42 -18.93 -23.67
CA VAL A 102 -4.82 -20.34 -23.71
C VAL A 102 -4.74 -20.83 -25.15
N SER A 103 -3.84 -21.78 -25.43
CA SER A 103 -3.67 -22.33 -26.77
C SER A 103 -4.75 -23.34 -27.13
N ASP A 104 -5.03 -23.49 -28.45
CA ASP A 104 -5.92 -24.53 -28.96
C ASP A 104 -5.41 -25.95 -28.62
N GLU A 105 -4.10 -26.12 -28.38
CA GLU A 105 -3.55 -27.39 -27.89
C GLU A 105 -3.91 -27.67 -26.46
N MET A 106 -3.80 -26.69 -25.55
CA MET A 106 -4.24 -26.81 -24.15
C MET A 106 -5.73 -27.18 -24.11
N ARG A 107 -6.53 -26.56 -24.96
CA ARG A 107 -7.95 -26.85 -25.11
C ARG A 107 -8.19 -28.28 -25.56
N ARG A 108 -7.47 -28.78 -26.58
CA ARG A 108 -7.60 -30.15 -27.07
C ARG A 108 -7.16 -31.21 -26.04
N ARG A 109 -6.12 -30.89 -25.27
CA ARG A 109 -5.61 -31.77 -24.21
C ARG A 109 -6.41 -31.67 -22.90
N GLN A 110 -7.37 -30.77 -22.83
CA GLN A 110 -8.24 -30.52 -21.67
C GLN A 110 -7.46 -30.28 -20.37
N SER A 111 -6.28 -29.66 -20.46
CA SER A 111 -5.42 -29.36 -19.30
C SER A 111 -5.82 -28.04 -18.66
N THR A 112 -6.29 -28.08 -17.41
CA THR A 112 -6.66 -26.90 -16.63
C THR A 112 -5.51 -26.32 -15.81
N ASP A 113 -4.55 -27.15 -15.41
CA ASP A 113 -3.45 -26.74 -14.54
C ASP A 113 -2.62 -25.56 -15.08
N PRO A 114 -2.24 -25.52 -16.39
CA PRO A 114 -1.51 -24.37 -16.93
C PRO A 114 -2.29 -23.06 -16.88
N VAL A 115 -3.59 -23.11 -17.11
CA VAL A 115 -4.47 -21.92 -17.10
C VAL A 115 -4.59 -21.36 -15.68
N THR A 116 -4.87 -22.21 -14.71
CA THR A 116 -4.96 -21.83 -13.30
C THR A 116 -3.64 -21.26 -12.79
N ARG A 117 -2.52 -21.87 -13.20
CA ARG A 117 -1.18 -21.34 -12.86
C ARG A 117 -0.93 -19.97 -13.46
N GLN A 118 -1.29 -19.74 -14.73
CA GLN A 118 -1.16 -18.43 -15.37
C GLN A 118 -2.02 -17.37 -14.67
N LEU A 119 -3.25 -17.70 -14.29
CA LEU A 119 -4.13 -16.82 -13.52
C LEU A 119 -3.48 -16.35 -12.22
N LEU A 120 -2.95 -17.29 -11.44
CA LEU A 120 -2.24 -16.97 -10.19
C LEU A 120 -0.97 -16.16 -10.41
N GLN A 121 -0.21 -16.44 -11.49
CA GLN A 121 0.99 -15.69 -11.82
C GLN A 121 0.66 -14.25 -12.21
N VAL A 122 -0.35 -14.03 -13.05
CA VAL A 122 -0.81 -12.69 -13.45
C VAL A 122 -1.26 -11.90 -12.22
N LYS A 123 -2.15 -12.49 -11.40
CA LYS A 123 -2.58 -11.90 -10.13
C LYS A 123 -1.38 -11.43 -9.29
N ASN A 124 -0.49 -12.37 -8.96
CA ASN A 124 0.64 -12.08 -8.07
C ASN A 124 1.57 -11.02 -8.65
N THR A 125 1.79 -11.02 -9.96
CA THR A 125 2.65 -10.05 -10.63
C THR A 125 2.03 -8.66 -10.67
N MET A 126 0.72 -8.56 -10.91
CA MET A 126 0.02 -7.26 -10.88
C MET A 126 0.04 -6.64 -9.49
N VAL A 127 -0.28 -7.41 -8.45
CA VAL A 127 -0.21 -6.97 -7.05
C VAL A 127 1.22 -6.57 -6.68
N TYR A 128 2.21 -7.39 -7.04
CA TYR A 128 3.61 -7.10 -6.79
C TYR A 128 4.05 -5.78 -7.44
N SER A 129 3.74 -5.60 -8.72
CA SER A 129 4.12 -4.40 -9.48
C SER A 129 3.54 -3.12 -8.87
N TRP A 130 2.28 -3.15 -8.43
CA TRP A 130 1.61 -2.00 -7.84
C TRP A 130 2.16 -1.65 -6.46
N ASN A 131 2.29 -2.64 -5.59
CA ASN A 131 2.87 -2.44 -4.26
C ASN A 131 4.34 -1.97 -4.34
N THR A 132 5.14 -2.52 -5.27
CA THR A 132 6.54 -2.08 -5.47
C THR A 132 6.60 -0.61 -5.91
N ALA A 133 5.67 -0.16 -6.76
CA ALA A 133 5.62 1.24 -7.17
C ALA A 133 5.36 2.19 -5.99
N PHE A 134 4.48 1.81 -5.07
CA PHE A 134 4.23 2.57 -3.85
C PHE A 134 5.50 2.68 -2.99
N TYR A 135 6.16 1.57 -2.69
CA TYR A 135 7.38 1.60 -1.89
C TYR A 135 8.51 2.38 -2.56
N ALA A 136 8.62 2.28 -3.89
CA ALA A 136 9.58 3.08 -4.65
C ALA A 136 9.27 4.58 -4.54
N ALA A 137 8.00 4.97 -4.60
CA ALA A 137 7.58 6.36 -4.42
C ALA A 137 7.86 6.88 -3.00
N VAL A 138 7.65 6.04 -1.97
CA VAL A 138 7.99 6.37 -0.57
C VAL A 138 9.49 6.57 -0.41
N VAL A 139 10.32 5.66 -0.91
CA VAL A 139 11.80 5.75 -0.78
C VAL A 139 12.39 6.92 -1.59
N ALA A 140 11.80 7.23 -2.74
CA ALA A 140 12.29 8.30 -3.61
C ALA A 140 11.90 9.72 -3.15
N ASN A 141 10.91 9.87 -2.27
CA ASN A 141 10.44 11.17 -1.82
C ASN A 141 11.31 11.72 -0.70
N ALA A 142 12.08 12.77 -1.01
CA ALA A 142 12.98 13.43 -0.05
C ALA A 142 12.27 14.19 1.08
N SER A 143 10.97 14.46 0.94
CA SER A 143 10.17 15.17 1.96
C SER A 143 9.69 14.24 3.09
N ILE A 144 9.90 12.92 2.95
CA ILE A 144 9.52 11.93 3.96
C ILE A 144 10.52 11.97 5.12
N GLN A 145 10.01 11.84 6.34
CA GLN A 145 10.86 11.75 7.51
C GLN A 145 11.59 10.40 7.54
N THR A 146 12.88 10.43 7.83
CA THR A 146 13.71 9.22 7.90
C THR A 146 14.34 9.09 9.28
N LEU A 147 14.31 7.88 9.83
CA LEU A 147 14.95 7.52 11.09
C LEU A 147 15.91 6.35 10.87
N ALA A 148 17.21 6.60 11.01
CA ALA A 148 18.20 5.54 11.03
C ALA A 148 18.26 4.94 12.44
N VAL A 149 18.02 3.63 12.58
CA VAL A 149 18.13 2.94 13.87
C VAL A 149 19.59 2.83 14.30
N ALA A 150 19.86 3.05 15.58
CA ALA A 150 21.23 3.01 16.09
C ALA A 150 21.84 1.59 16.05
N ASN A 151 21.02 0.59 16.33
CA ASN A 151 21.39 -0.83 16.29
C ASN A 151 20.36 -1.58 15.46
N THR A 152 20.82 -2.45 14.56
CA THR A 152 19.92 -3.31 13.79
C THR A 152 19.05 -4.14 14.73
N TRP A 153 17.80 -4.34 14.37
CA TRP A 153 16.85 -5.08 15.22
C TRP A 153 17.24 -6.55 15.44
N ALA A 154 18.15 -7.07 14.62
CA ALA A 154 18.74 -8.40 14.80
C ALA A 154 19.82 -8.43 15.90
N SER A 155 20.33 -7.30 16.37
CA SER A 155 21.40 -7.23 17.35
C SER A 155 20.88 -7.40 18.78
N ALA A 156 21.73 -7.89 19.68
CA ALA A 156 21.40 -8.03 21.10
C ALA A 156 21.12 -6.69 21.81
N GLY A 157 21.64 -5.58 21.26
CA GLY A 157 21.43 -4.22 21.78
C GLY A 157 20.29 -3.47 21.09
N ALA A 158 19.40 -4.16 20.38
CA ALA A 158 18.29 -3.55 19.67
C ALA A 158 17.29 -2.85 20.60
N THR A 159 16.93 -1.61 20.25
CA THR A 159 15.98 -0.76 21.01
C THR A 159 14.64 -0.62 20.26
N ILE A 160 14.08 -1.74 19.81
CA ILE A 160 12.92 -1.80 18.90
C ILE A 160 11.76 -0.91 19.37
N ARG A 161 11.41 -0.96 20.65
CA ARG A 161 10.32 -0.15 21.22
C ARG A 161 10.63 1.35 21.18
N ALA A 162 11.88 1.72 21.48
CA ALA A 162 12.30 3.12 21.44
C ALA A 162 12.31 3.65 20.00
N ASP A 163 12.76 2.84 19.04
CA ASP A 163 12.80 3.18 17.62
C ASP A 163 11.38 3.38 17.06
N LEU A 164 10.45 2.48 17.39
CA LEU A 164 9.04 2.61 17.00
C LEU A 164 8.37 3.81 17.67
N ALA A 165 8.64 4.04 18.98
CA ALA A 165 8.13 5.22 19.67
C ALA A 165 8.66 6.51 19.05
N GLN A 166 9.95 6.55 18.70
CA GLN A 166 10.56 7.70 18.04
C GLN A 166 9.98 7.93 16.64
N ALA A 167 9.73 6.85 15.86
CA ALA A 167 9.12 6.97 14.56
C ALA A 167 7.67 7.50 14.64
N SER A 168 6.87 7.02 15.60
CA SER A 168 5.54 7.53 15.88
C SER A 168 5.59 8.99 16.31
N TYR A 169 6.51 9.34 17.21
CA TYR A 169 6.72 10.72 17.65
C TYR A 169 7.03 11.66 16.48
N LEU A 170 7.88 11.23 15.53
CA LEU A 170 8.22 12.04 14.36
C LEU A 170 6.98 12.30 13.50
N VAL A 171 6.13 11.30 13.28
CA VAL A 171 4.88 11.46 12.53
C VAL A 171 3.90 12.39 13.26
N GLU A 172 3.71 12.19 14.56
CA GLU A 172 2.75 12.94 15.37
C GLU A 172 3.17 14.41 15.58
N ASN A 173 4.48 14.65 15.69
CA ASN A 173 5.05 16.00 15.84
C ASN A 173 5.44 16.64 14.50
N ALA A 174 4.95 16.11 13.39
CA ALA A 174 5.18 16.72 12.09
C ALA A 174 4.63 18.16 12.04
N ASN A 175 5.48 19.09 11.66
CA ASN A 175 5.12 20.51 11.57
C ASN A 175 5.68 21.15 10.31
N ILE A 176 5.10 22.27 9.95
CA ILE A 176 5.56 23.16 8.87
C ILE A 176 5.71 24.55 9.46
N VAL A 177 6.75 25.25 9.07
CA VAL A 177 6.94 26.65 9.44
C VAL A 177 6.34 27.51 8.34
N SER A 178 5.37 28.37 8.72
CA SER A 178 4.76 29.33 7.79
C SER A 178 5.76 30.39 7.34
N PRO A 179 5.49 31.10 6.25
CA PRO A 179 6.32 32.25 5.83
C PRO A 179 6.46 33.34 6.89
N SER A 180 5.50 33.50 7.79
CA SER A 180 5.55 34.42 8.95
C SER A 180 6.36 33.86 10.14
N GLY A 181 6.93 32.64 10.03
CA GLY A 181 7.73 32.04 11.10
C GLY A 181 6.92 31.30 12.16
N VAL A 182 5.62 31.15 11.96
CA VAL A 182 4.75 30.38 12.88
C VAL A 182 4.87 28.90 12.62
N THR A 183 5.14 28.12 13.67
CA THR A 183 5.17 26.67 13.60
C THR A 183 3.75 26.12 13.61
N GLN A 184 3.38 25.40 12.57
CA GLN A 184 2.06 24.79 12.39
C GLN A 184 2.15 23.28 12.50
N TRP A 185 1.42 22.70 13.44
CA TRP A 185 1.33 21.26 13.65
C TRP A 185 0.32 20.66 12.68
N LEU A 186 0.66 19.55 12.02
CA LEU A 186 -0.20 18.92 11.01
C LEU A 186 -1.23 17.95 11.58
N GLY A 187 -1.09 17.55 12.86
CA GLY A 187 -2.05 16.72 13.57
C GLY A 187 -2.18 15.31 12.96
N PHE A 188 -1.06 14.69 12.62
CA PHE A 188 -1.05 13.30 12.20
C PHE A 188 -1.04 12.37 13.40
N GLU A 189 -1.58 11.16 13.22
CA GLU A 189 -1.57 10.09 14.20
C GLU A 189 -1.01 8.82 13.55
N ALA A 190 0.08 8.29 14.05
CA ALA A 190 0.65 7.05 13.55
C ALA A 190 -0.28 5.88 13.89
N ASP A 191 -0.74 5.16 12.89
CA ASP A 191 -1.67 4.03 13.04
C ASP A 191 -1.21 2.73 12.38
N THR A 192 -0.22 2.80 11.49
CA THR A 192 0.20 1.66 10.68
C THR A 192 1.71 1.49 10.66
N LEU A 193 2.14 0.24 10.84
CA LEU A 193 3.51 -0.21 10.67
C LEU A 193 3.59 -1.22 9.53
N ILE A 194 4.35 -0.91 8.48
CA ILE A 194 4.58 -1.82 7.36
C ILE A 194 6.00 -2.36 7.43
N ILE A 195 6.14 -3.68 7.48
CA ILE A 195 7.44 -4.37 7.61
C ILE A 195 7.62 -5.46 6.57
N ASN A 196 8.87 -5.83 6.32
CA ASN A 196 9.23 -6.99 5.51
C ASN A 196 9.05 -8.30 6.31
N HIS A 197 8.91 -9.43 5.61
CA HIS A 197 8.89 -10.74 6.24
C HIS A 197 10.20 -11.07 6.99
N GLY A 198 11.35 -10.58 6.51
CA GLY A 198 12.63 -10.69 7.21
C GLY A 198 12.58 -9.97 8.56
N THR A 199 12.17 -8.71 8.57
CA THR A 199 11.99 -7.90 9.78
C THR A 199 10.96 -8.51 10.74
N LYS A 200 9.85 -9.07 10.20
CA LYS A 200 8.89 -9.85 11.01
C LYS A 200 9.58 -11.00 11.76
N ASN A 201 10.40 -11.78 11.06
CA ASN A 201 11.12 -12.89 11.67
C ASN A 201 12.13 -12.42 12.72
N THR A 202 12.83 -11.33 12.46
CA THR A 202 13.74 -10.67 13.43
C THR A 202 13.00 -10.25 14.68
N LEU A 203 11.81 -9.65 14.56
CA LEU A 203 10.98 -9.27 15.71
C LEU A 203 10.58 -10.48 16.57
N LEU A 204 10.17 -11.58 15.91
CA LEU A 204 9.80 -12.81 16.63
C LEU A 204 10.97 -13.50 17.33
N GLN A 205 12.19 -13.33 16.82
CA GLN A 205 13.41 -13.89 17.43
C GLN A 205 14.02 -12.99 18.51
N SER A 206 13.64 -11.70 18.55
CA SER A 206 14.21 -10.74 19.49
C SER A 206 13.65 -10.93 20.89
N ASN A 207 14.52 -11.30 21.84
CA ASN A 207 14.14 -11.42 23.26
C ASN A 207 13.71 -10.08 23.86
N THR A 208 14.30 -8.97 23.43
CA THR A 208 13.96 -7.62 23.91
C THR A 208 12.55 -7.19 23.48
N PHE A 209 12.09 -7.68 22.34
CA PHE A 209 10.72 -7.43 21.86
C PHE A 209 9.73 -8.42 22.51
N ALA A 210 10.09 -9.69 22.62
CA ALA A 210 9.21 -10.74 23.12
C ALA A 210 8.97 -10.67 24.63
N ALA A 211 9.97 -10.25 25.42
CA ALA A 211 9.88 -10.22 26.88
C ALA A 211 8.69 -9.44 27.46
N PRO A 212 8.30 -8.26 26.93
CA PRO A 212 7.12 -7.54 27.41
C PRO A 212 5.78 -8.20 27.07
N TYR A 213 5.78 -9.14 26.12
CA TYR A 213 4.60 -9.88 25.66
C TYR A 213 4.50 -11.29 26.27
N VAL A 214 5.24 -11.56 27.33
CA VAL A 214 5.16 -12.84 28.05
C VAL A 214 3.90 -12.84 28.89
N GLY A 215 2.87 -13.54 28.43
CA GLY A 215 1.68 -13.86 29.22
C GLY A 215 1.93 -15.06 30.15
N ASP A 216 1.16 -15.17 31.22
CA ASP A 216 1.23 -16.28 32.18
C ASP A 216 0.85 -17.64 31.55
N ILE A 217 0.12 -17.61 30.44
CA ILE A 217 -0.37 -18.80 29.73
C ILE A 217 0.46 -18.99 28.45
N ALA A 218 0.97 -20.20 28.22
CA ALA A 218 1.80 -20.52 27.05
C ALA A 218 1.09 -20.23 25.70
N SER A 219 -0.23 -20.28 25.64
CA SER A 219 -1.03 -19.95 24.45
C SER A 219 -1.03 -18.44 24.10
N GLU A 220 -0.72 -17.58 25.04
CA GLU A 220 -0.65 -16.12 24.87
C GLU A 220 0.77 -15.64 24.65
N ASN A 221 1.76 -16.48 24.95
CA ASN A 221 3.16 -16.12 24.83
C ASN A 221 3.61 -16.10 23.38
N LEU A 222 4.09 -14.95 22.92
CA LEU A 222 4.59 -14.72 21.57
C LEU A 222 5.68 -15.71 21.14
N LEU A 223 6.54 -16.11 22.09
CA LEU A 223 7.62 -17.07 21.84
C LEU A 223 7.12 -18.47 21.50
N TYR A 224 5.97 -18.87 22.04
CA TYR A 224 5.38 -20.19 21.76
C TYR A 224 4.41 -20.17 20.57
N THR A 225 3.63 -19.09 20.42
CA THR A 225 2.67 -18.98 19.33
C THR A 225 3.34 -18.67 17.99
N GLY A 226 4.49 -17.97 18.01
CA GLY A 226 5.17 -17.53 16.78
C GLY A 226 4.35 -16.59 15.92
N VAL A 227 3.25 -16.05 16.45
CA VAL A 227 2.36 -15.12 15.74
C VAL A 227 2.63 -13.70 16.20
N LEU A 228 2.97 -12.82 15.25
CA LEU A 228 3.14 -11.41 15.56
C LEU A 228 1.79 -10.80 15.95
N PRO A 229 1.72 -10.00 17.03
CA PRO A 229 0.48 -9.32 17.40
C PRO A 229 0.03 -8.40 16.27
N GLN A 230 -1.28 -8.29 16.08
CA GLN A 230 -1.87 -7.42 15.04
C GLN A 230 -1.57 -5.94 15.31
N LYS A 231 -1.41 -5.58 16.58
CA LYS A 231 -1.06 -4.21 17.01
C LYS A 231 0.19 -4.21 17.87
N ILE A 232 1.11 -3.32 17.54
CA ILE A 232 2.33 -3.04 18.31
C ILE A 232 2.31 -1.56 18.63
N MET A 233 2.26 -1.18 19.92
CA MET A 233 2.24 0.23 20.36
C MET A 233 1.16 1.07 19.63
N ASN A 234 -0.05 0.52 19.52
CA ASN A 234 -1.19 1.10 18.78
C ASN A 234 -1.05 1.12 17.25
N LEU A 235 0.06 0.64 16.69
CA LEU A 235 0.27 0.53 15.24
C LEU A 235 -0.27 -0.80 14.73
N ASP A 236 -1.14 -0.78 13.72
CA ASP A 236 -1.57 -1.96 12.98
C ASP A 236 -0.43 -2.50 12.12
N VAL A 237 -0.06 -3.76 12.31
CA VAL A 237 1.08 -4.36 11.61
C VAL A 237 0.66 -4.96 10.29
N MET A 238 1.24 -4.44 9.21
CA MET A 238 1.11 -4.97 7.86
C MET A 238 2.43 -5.58 7.39
N VAL A 239 2.41 -6.83 6.95
CA VAL A 239 3.61 -7.51 6.48
C VAL A 239 3.58 -7.62 4.97
N SER A 240 4.61 -7.10 4.30
CA SER A 240 4.70 -7.11 2.84
C SER A 240 6.09 -7.52 2.37
N ARG A 241 6.15 -8.39 1.36
CA ARG A 241 7.41 -8.81 0.73
C ARG A 241 8.05 -7.72 -0.12
N GLN A 242 7.28 -6.72 -0.53
CA GLN A 242 7.72 -5.65 -1.40
C GLN A 242 8.46 -4.54 -0.65
N VAL A 243 8.34 -4.47 0.68
CA VAL A 243 9.17 -3.55 1.48
C VAL A 243 10.63 -3.95 1.33
N PRO A 244 11.52 -3.02 0.98
CA PRO A 244 12.95 -3.30 0.91
C PRO A 244 13.49 -3.86 2.23
N ALA A 245 14.37 -4.84 2.14
CA ALA A 245 15.00 -5.43 3.33
C ALA A 245 15.75 -4.33 4.13
N GLY A 246 15.67 -4.39 5.43
CA GLY A 246 16.29 -3.40 6.32
C GLY A 246 15.50 -2.10 6.46
N ASN A 247 14.28 -2.03 5.91
CA ASN A 247 13.40 -0.88 6.06
C ASN A 247 12.08 -1.27 6.74
N ALA A 248 11.53 -0.34 7.52
CA ALA A 248 10.17 -0.38 8.02
C ALA A 248 9.52 1.00 7.81
N ILE A 249 8.21 1.05 7.70
CA ILE A 249 7.49 2.28 7.43
C ILE A 249 6.40 2.44 8.49
N VAL A 250 6.45 3.57 9.21
CA VAL A 250 5.41 4.01 10.13
C VAL A 250 4.64 5.15 9.47
N MET A 251 3.32 5.09 9.45
CA MET A 251 2.51 6.10 8.77
C MET A 251 1.10 6.19 9.31
N GLN A 252 0.38 7.25 8.91
CA GLN A 252 -1.07 7.35 9.04
C GLN A 252 -1.74 6.91 7.75
N ARG A 253 -2.65 5.93 7.84
CA ARG A 253 -3.46 5.48 6.68
C ARG A 253 -4.33 6.60 6.13
N GLN A 254 -4.58 6.54 4.82
CA GLN A 254 -5.50 7.42 4.09
C GLN A 254 -5.19 8.92 4.16
N ARG A 255 -4.14 9.31 4.89
CA ARG A 255 -3.65 10.70 4.93
C ARG A 255 -2.30 10.89 4.27
N CYS A 256 -1.51 9.84 4.13
CA CYS A 256 -0.16 9.91 3.54
C CYS A 256 -0.15 10.20 2.04
N GLY A 257 -1.22 9.82 1.33
CA GLY A 257 -1.27 9.98 -0.11
C GLY A 257 -2.60 9.48 -0.70
N PHE A 258 -2.65 9.52 -2.01
CA PHE A 258 -3.80 9.08 -2.78
C PHE A 258 -3.38 8.27 -4.00
N TYR A 259 -4.28 7.44 -4.47
CA TYR A 259 -4.23 6.87 -5.81
C TYR A 259 -5.43 7.36 -6.62
N ALA A 260 -5.24 7.62 -7.90
CA ALA A 260 -6.30 8.04 -8.80
C ALA A 260 -6.25 7.17 -10.05
N ASP A 261 -7.34 6.48 -10.31
CA ASP A 261 -7.43 5.54 -11.41
C ASP A 261 -7.89 6.26 -12.70
N GLU A 262 -7.06 6.22 -13.73
CA GLU A 262 -7.45 6.53 -15.11
C GLU A 262 -8.26 5.37 -15.67
N LEU A 263 -7.74 4.15 -15.47
CA LEU A 263 -8.40 2.90 -15.76
C LEU A 263 -8.33 2.02 -14.51
N PRO A 264 -9.45 1.73 -13.83
CA PRO A 264 -9.47 0.82 -12.70
C PRO A 264 -9.00 -0.58 -13.12
N PHE A 265 -8.67 -1.43 -12.17
CA PHE A 265 -8.26 -2.81 -12.49
C PHE A 265 -9.39 -3.54 -13.25
N VAL A 266 -9.13 -3.83 -14.51
CA VAL A 266 -10.07 -4.47 -15.43
C VAL A 266 -9.41 -5.70 -16.04
N ALA A 267 -10.16 -6.79 -16.10
CA ALA A 267 -9.84 -7.94 -16.92
C ALA A 267 -10.77 -7.96 -18.13
N GLY A 268 -10.19 -7.87 -19.32
CA GLY A 268 -10.93 -7.87 -20.59
C GLY A 268 -11.52 -9.25 -20.92
N PRO A 269 -12.57 -9.31 -21.75
CA PRO A 269 -13.13 -10.55 -22.20
C PRO A 269 -12.13 -11.36 -23.03
N LEU A 270 -12.34 -12.67 -23.10
CA LEU A 270 -11.56 -13.54 -23.97
C LEU A 270 -11.81 -13.21 -25.43
N TYR A 271 -10.75 -12.99 -26.17
CA TYR A 271 -10.79 -12.85 -27.63
C TYR A 271 -9.81 -13.79 -28.29
N ARG A 272 -10.07 -14.10 -29.56
CA ARG A 272 -9.26 -15.04 -30.33
C ARG A 272 -8.17 -14.30 -31.10
N ASP A 273 -6.93 -14.77 -30.93
CA ASP A 273 -5.77 -14.37 -31.73
C ASP A 273 -5.54 -15.45 -32.80
N GLU A 274 -6.07 -15.23 -33.98
CA GLU A 274 -6.04 -16.19 -35.08
C GLU A 274 -4.61 -16.52 -35.56
N PRO A 275 -3.70 -15.55 -35.74
CA PRO A 275 -2.33 -15.83 -36.15
C PRO A 275 -1.60 -16.81 -35.22
N ARG A 276 -1.88 -16.73 -33.91
CA ARG A 276 -1.24 -17.57 -32.87
C ARG A 276 -2.08 -18.78 -32.48
N LYS A 277 -3.31 -18.89 -32.99
CA LYS A 277 -4.29 -19.93 -32.60
C LYS A 277 -4.44 -20.04 -31.07
N THR A 278 -4.59 -18.90 -30.43
CA THR A 278 -4.72 -18.78 -28.97
C THR A 278 -5.95 -17.95 -28.61
N TRP A 279 -6.47 -18.19 -27.41
CA TRP A 279 -7.43 -17.32 -26.74
C TRP A 279 -6.69 -16.46 -25.76
N ARG A 280 -6.97 -15.16 -25.75
CA ARG A 280 -6.28 -14.17 -24.95
C ARG A 280 -7.26 -13.36 -24.11
N SER A 281 -6.90 -13.08 -22.86
CA SER A 281 -7.58 -12.14 -21.98
C SER A 281 -6.52 -11.19 -21.42
N ASP A 282 -6.75 -9.89 -21.59
CA ASP A 282 -5.85 -8.84 -21.13
C ASP A 282 -6.34 -8.30 -19.79
N THR A 283 -5.42 -8.14 -18.84
CA THR A 283 -5.65 -7.48 -17.56
C THR A 283 -4.84 -6.21 -17.51
N GLN A 284 -5.48 -5.11 -17.11
CA GLN A 284 -4.82 -3.81 -17.11
C GLN A 284 -5.31 -2.94 -15.94
N ARG A 285 -4.43 -2.07 -15.47
CA ARG A 285 -4.73 -0.98 -14.54
C ARG A 285 -3.85 0.21 -14.89
N ALA A 286 -4.45 1.39 -15.07
CA ALA A 286 -3.74 2.64 -15.22
C ALA A 286 -4.07 3.54 -14.03
N SER A 287 -3.07 3.86 -13.22
CA SER A 287 -3.28 4.65 -12.00
C SER A 287 -2.12 5.60 -11.77
N ALA A 288 -2.46 6.79 -11.28
CA ALA A 288 -1.52 7.76 -10.73
C ALA A 288 -1.41 7.56 -9.22
N LEU A 289 -0.20 7.66 -8.67
CA LEU A 289 0.08 7.54 -7.25
C LEU A 289 0.77 8.81 -6.77
N GLY A 290 0.13 9.53 -5.86
CA GLY A 290 0.66 10.77 -5.28
C GLY A 290 0.76 10.70 -3.76
N LEU A 291 1.88 11.22 -3.21
CA LEU A 291 2.07 11.39 -1.77
C LEU A 291 1.86 12.87 -1.46
N ASP A 292 0.64 13.22 -1.02
CA ASP A 292 0.28 14.62 -0.75
C ASP A 292 0.71 15.09 0.65
N GLN A 293 0.84 14.17 1.60
CA GLN A 293 1.30 14.47 2.95
C GLN A 293 2.51 13.58 3.33
N PRO A 294 3.69 13.83 2.78
CA PRO A 294 4.86 12.99 3.04
C PRO A 294 5.32 13.01 4.50
N LEU A 295 5.05 14.10 5.23
CA LEU A 295 5.37 14.23 6.66
C LEU A 295 4.55 13.29 7.57
N SER A 296 3.47 12.70 7.06
CA SER A 296 2.71 11.64 7.76
C SER A 296 3.36 10.26 7.67
N ILE A 297 4.53 10.16 7.03
CA ILE A 297 5.29 8.93 6.84
C ILE A 297 6.66 9.07 7.49
N CYS A 298 7.06 8.06 8.24
CA CYS A 298 8.42 7.90 8.74
C CYS A 298 9.02 6.59 8.20
N LEU A 299 10.14 6.70 7.49
CA LEU A 299 10.90 5.57 6.98
C LEU A 299 12.01 5.22 7.97
N LEU A 300 11.92 4.05 8.61
CA LEU A 300 13.00 3.50 9.41
C LEU A 300 13.97 2.76 8.49
N SER A 301 15.27 3.01 8.67
CA SER A 301 16.34 2.35 7.94
C SER A 301 17.31 1.65 8.88
N GLY A 302 17.83 0.47 8.47
CA GLY A 302 18.74 -0.35 9.27
C GLY A 302 18.02 -1.32 10.21
N VAL A 303 16.75 -1.64 9.98
CA VAL A 303 15.93 -2.57 10.78
C VAL A 303 16.23 -4.02 10.52
#